data_5c2eb291bbda303c14480f5cbc65b49b
#
_entry.id   5c2eb291bbda303c14480f5cbc65b49b
#
_cell.length_a   1.000
_cell.length_b   1.000
_cell.length_c   1.000
_cell.angle_alpha   90.00
_cell.angle_beta   90.00
_cell.angle_gamma   90.00
#
_symmetry.space_group_name_H-M   'P 1'
#
loop_
_entity.id
_entity.type
_entity.pdbx_description
1 polymer ?
#
loop_
_entity_poly.entity_id
_entity_poly.type
_entity_poly.pdbx_seq_one_letter_code
_entity_poly.pdbx_strand_id
1 'polypeptide(L)'
;CLCYLQVKFMNQINLFIELTRLKKPIGYMLLFWPCAWGLTVAYDFSNSLNEYLFYLMLFFLGSVLMRSAGCIVNDILDRKFDKKVFRTKNRPIASGKISVSLGLFYASTLCLLAFLVLINFNYFTIIIALASMPLAFTYPLMKRFTYWPQLFLGVTFNYGLILGWTSINPEINLIPLIFYCGAIFWTLGYDTIYGFQDIKDDEIIGLKS
;
A
#
# COMPACT_ATOMS: atom_id res chain seq x y z
N CYS A 1 -16.41 -23.21 27.81
CA CYS A 1 -15.35 -22.16 27.89
C CYS A 1 -14.46 -22.16 26.66
N LEU A 2 -13.90 -23.32 26.24
CA LEU A 2 -13.02 -23.45 25.06
C LEU A 2 -13.73 -23.06 23.76
N CYS A 3 -14.95 -23.50 23.53
CA CYS A 3 -15.75 -23.18 22.34
C CYS A 3 -16.03 -21.67 22.21
N TYR A 4 -16.33 -20.98 23.31
CA TYR A 4 -16.52 -19.52 23.32
C TYR A 4 -15.22 -18.76 22.99
N LEU A 5 -14.09 -19.21 23.50
CA LEU A 5 -12.78 -18.63 23.19
C LEU A 5 -12.41 -18.84 21.71
N GLN A 6 -12.66 -20.02 21.16
CA GLN A 6 -12.45 -20.30 19.73
C GLN A 6 -13.30 -19.41 18.82
N VAL A 7 -14.59 -19.25 19.11
CA VAL A 7 -15.50 -18.39 18.32
C VAL A 7 -15.05 -16.92 18.41
N LYS A 8 -14.66 -16.44 19.59
CA LYS A 8 -14.14 -15.07 19.77
C LYS A 8 -12.83 -14.85 19.01
N PHE A 9 -11.91 -15.82 19.05
CA PHE A 9 -10.63 -15.76 18.32
C PHE A 9 -10.84 -15.76 16.81
N MET A 10 -11.68 -16.66 16.28
CA MET A 10 -12.03 -16.70 14.85
C MET A 10 -12.67 -15.39 14.38
N ASN A 11 -13.50 -14.76 15.22
CA ASN A 11 -14.11 -13.47 14.91
C ASN A 11 -13.06 -12.34 14.82
N GLN A 12 -12.05 -12.34 15.69
CA GLN A 12 -10.95 -11.36 15.64
C GLN A 12 -10.08 -11.54 14.39
N ILE A 13 -9.76 -12.79 14.01
CA ILE A 13 -9.01 -13.07 12.78
C ILE A 13 -9.78 -12.57 11.55
N ASN A 14 -11.09 -12.84 11.46
CA ASN A 14 -11.90 -12.38 10.35
C ASN A 14 -11.96 -10.85 10.27
N LEU A 15 -12.08 -10.16 11.41
CA LEU A 15 -12.03 -8.70 11.47
C LEU A 15 -10.67 -8.14 11.05
N PHE A 16 -9.57 -8.79 11.43
CA PHE A 16 -8.22 -8.41 11.00
C PHE A 16 -8.05 -8.59 9.48
N ILE A 17 -8.49 -9.73 8.91
CA ILE A 17 -8.43 -9.99 7.47
C ILE A 17 -9.29 -8.98 6.69
N GLU A 18 -10.46 -8.60 7.22
CA GLU A 18 -11.31 -7.57 6.62
C GLU A 18 -10.63 -6.20 6.66
N LEU A 19 -10.07 -5.82 7.80
CA LEU A 19 -9.40 -4.55 8.03
C LEU A 19 -8.16 -4.37 7.12
N THR A 20 -7.35 -5.41 6.99
CA THR A 20 -6.15 -5.44 6.14
C THR A 20 -6.45 -5.64 4.66
N ARG A 21 -7.69 -5.98 4.32
CA ARG A 21 -8.13 -6.27 2.95
C ARG A 21 -7.34 -7.39 2.26
N LEU A 22 -6.78 -8.33 3.02
CA LEU A 22 -5.97 -9.44 2.49
C LEU A 22 -6.72 -10.31 1.45
N LYS A 23 -8.05 -10.43 1.56
CA LYS A 23 -8.87 -11.13 0.56
C LYS A 23 -8.97 -10.41 -0.78
N LYS A 24 -8.45 -9.18 -0.90
CA LYS A 24 -8.49 -8.37 -2.13
C LYS A 24 -7.07 -8.19 -2.67
N PRO A 25 -6.56 -9.15 -3.48
CA PRO A 25 -5.16 -9.18 -3.90
C PRO A 25 -4.74 -7.99 -4.75
N ILE A 26 -5.66 -7.37 -5.49
CA ILE A 26 -5.38 -6.24 -6.38
C ILE A 26 -4.58 -5.13 -5.66
N GLY A 27 -4.93 -4.81 -4.41
CA GLY A 27 -4.31 -3.69 -3.70
C GLY A 27 -2.82 -3.90 -3.41
N TYR A 28 -2.40 -5.07 -2.93
CA TYR A 28 -0.98 -5.33 -2.68
C TYR A 28 -0.24 -5.74 -3.96
N MET A 29 -0.92 -6.30 -4.95
CA MET A 29 -0.34 -6.56 -6.26
C MET A 29 0.02 -5.28 -7.00
N LEU A 30 -0.83 -4.24 -6.95
CA LEU A 30 -0.53 -2.93 -7.53
C LEU A 30 0.71 -2.26 -6.88
N LEU A 31 1.01 -2.58 -5.63
CA LEU A 31 2.22 -2.11 -4.96
C LEU A 31 3.43 -2.98 -5.29
N PHE A 32 3.22 -4.29 -5.48
CA PHE A 32 4.26 -5.28 -5.77
C PHE A 32 4.81 -5.16 -7.20
N TRP A 33 3.93 -5.01 -8.22
CA TRP A 33 4.35 -5.04 -9.61
C TRP A 33 5.40 -3.97 -9.97
N PRO A 34 5.28 -2.71 -9.54
CA PRO A 34 6.34 -1.72 -9.77
C PRO A 34 7.70 -2.14 -9.18
N CYS A 35 7.71 -2.74 -7.98
CA CYS A 35 8.93 -3.28 -7.39
C CYS A 35 9.53 -4.39 -8.26
N ALA A 36 8.69 -5.33 -8.72
CA ALA A 36 9.11 -6.42 -9.58
C ALA A 36 9.67 -5.91 -10.93
N TRP A 37 9.02 -4.90 -11.53
CA TRP A 37 9.53 -4.28 -12.77
C TRP A 37 10.89 -3.63 -12.56
N GLY A 38 11.05 -2.81 -11.50
CA GLY A 38 12.32 -2.17 -11.19
C GLY A 38 13.43 -3.17 -10.92
N LEU A 39 13.15 -4.23 -10.16
CA LEU A 39 14.05 -5.34 -9.90
C LEU A 39 14.46 -6.05 -11.21
N THR A 40 13.48 -6.40 -12.07
CA THR A 40 13.73 -7.14 -13.31
C THR A 40 14.59 -6.34 -14.30
N VAL A 41 14.38 -5.03 -14.39
CA VAL A 41 15.17 -4.16 -15.28
C VAL A 41 16.59 -3.95 -14.75
N ALA A 42 16.77 -3.99 -13.43
CA ALA A 42 18.08 -3.82 -12.80
C ALA A 42 18.92 -5.09 -12.75
N TYR A 43 18.26 -6.27 -12.75
CA TYR A 43 18.92 -7.55 -12.48
C TYR A 43 19.63 -8.11 -13.72
N ASP A 44 20.89 -8.52 -13.54
CA ASP A 44 21.63 -9.28 -14.58
C ASP A 44 21.36 -10.78 -14.41
N PHE A 45 20.59 -11.36 -15.33
CA PHE A 45 20.22 -12.78 -15.33
C PHE A 45 21.36 -13.76 -15.63
N SER A 46 22.59 -13.28 -15.84
CA SER A 46 23.79 -14.12 -15.77
C SER A 46 24.13 -14.55 -14.34
N ASN A 47 23.61 -13.82 -13.34
CA ASN A 47 23.74 -14.12 -11.93
C ASN A 47 22.74 -15.21 -11.46
N SER A 48 22.74 -15.51 -10.17
CA SER A 48 21.91 -16.57 -9.60
C SER A 48 20.42 -16.26 -9.63
N LEU A 49 19.61 -17.08 -10.30
CA LEU A 49 18.14 -16.98 -10.27
C LEU A 49 17.58 -17.02 -8.83
N ASN A 50 18.24 -17.72 -7.91
CA ASN A 50 17.81 -17.80 -6.52
C ASN A 50 17.87 -16.43 -5.82
N GLU A 51 18.88 -15.62 -6.14
CA GLU A 51 19.01 -14.27 -5.62
C GLU A 51 17.89 -13.37 -6.13
N TYR A 52 17.58 -13.41 -7.41
CA TYR A 52 16.44 -12.69 -7.99
C TYR A 52 15.13 -13.07 -7.31
N LEU A 53 14.87 -14.38 -7.15
CA LEU A 53 13.65 -14.87 -6.49
C LEU A 53 13.58 -14.47 -5.01
N PHE A 54 14.72 -14.42 -4.33
CA PHE A 54 14.81 -13.94 -2.95
C PHE A 54 14.37 -12.48 -2.83
N TYR A 55 14.91 -11.57 -3.65
CA TYR A 55 14.50 -10.17 -3.66
C TYR A 55 13.03 -10.01 -4.08
N LEU A 56 12.58 -10.78 -5.06
CA LEU A 56 11.18 -10.77 -5.48
C LEU A 56 10.23 -11.14 -4.34
N MET A 57 10.60 -12.17 -3.55
CA MET A 57 9.83 -12.57 -2.38
C MET A 57 9.83 -11.50 -1.28
N LEU A 58 10.96 -10.85 -1.02
CA LEU A 58 11.05 -9.74 -0.06
C LEU A 58 10.12 -8.58 -0.47
N PHE A 59 10.11 -8.20 -1.76
CA PHE A 59 9.21 -7.17 -2.28
C PHE A 59 7.74 -7.58 -2.17
N PHE A 60 7.42 -8.83 -2.44
CA PHE A 60 6.05 -9.34 -2.28
C PHE A 60 5.59 -9.24 -0.83
N LEU A 61 6.38 -9.75 0.12
CA LEU A 61 6.08 -9.68 1.56
C LEU A 61 5.95 -8.23 2.03
N GLY A 62 6.91 -7.37 1.65
CA GLY A 62 6.89 -5.94 1.96
C GLY A 62 5.62 -5.25 1.43
N SER A 63 5.22 -5.56 0.20
CA SER A 63 4.01 -5.01 -0.42
C SER A 63 2.73 -5.43 0.32
N VAL A 64 2.61 -6.70 0.71
CA VAL A 64 1.47 -7.20 1.49
C VAL A 64 1.39 -6.51 2.85
N LEU A 65 2.52 -6.39 3.57
CA LEU A 65 2.59 -5.78 4.89
C LEU A 65 2.28 -4.28 4.83
N MET A 66 2.95 -3.54 3.94
CA MET A 66 2.76 -2.09 3.81
C MET A 66 1.38 -1.72 3.28
N ARG A 67 0.84 -2.49 2.33
CA ARG A 67 -0.54 -2.28 1.86
C ARG A 67 -1.55 -2.51 2.98
N SER A 68 -1.35 -3.56 3.78
CA SER A 68 -2.22 -3.86 4.93
C SER A 68 -2.18 -2.74 5.97
N ALA A 69 -0.99 -2.26 6.34
CA ALA A 69 -0.81 -1.13 7.24
C ALA A 69 -1.48 0.15 6.68
N GLY A 70 -1.25 0.44 5.39
CA GLY A 70 -1.86 1.59 4.70
C GLY A 70 -3.38 1.54 4.70
N CYS A 71 -4.00 0.38 4.52
CA CYS A 71 -5.46 0.22 4.61
C CYS A 71 -5.99 0.58 6.01
N ILE A 72 -5.30 0.13 7.05
CA ILE A 72 -5.68 0.43 8.45
C ILE A 72 -5.58 1.93 8.72
N VAL A 73 -4.46 2.55 8.35
CA VAL A 73 -4.26 4.00 8.53
C VAL A 73 -5.32 4.81 7.77
N ASN A 74 -5.60 4.43 6.53
CA ASN A 74 -6.65 5.07 5.73
C ASN A 74 -8.04 4.95 6.41
N ASP A 75 -8.42 3.76 6.89
CA ASP A 75 -9.70 3.56 7.59
C ASP A 75 -9.78 4.35 8.91
N ILE A 76 -8.65 4.60 9.59
CA ILE A 76 -8.58 5.47 10.77
C ILE A 76 -8.80 6.94 10.38
N LEU A 77 -8.10 7.41 9.34
CA LEU A 77 -8.18 8.81 8.86
C LEU A 77 -9.58 9.14 8.33
N ASP A 78 -10.18 8.21 7.58
CA ASP A 78 -11.48 8.40 6.95
C ASP A 78 -12.67 7.95 7.81
N ARG A 79 -12.45 7.52 9.05
CA ARG A 79 -13.48 6.98 9.96
C ARG A 79 -14.76 7.81 10.01
N LYS A 80 -14.65 9.15 10.05
CA LYS A 80 -15.82 10.06 10.14
C LYS A 80 -16.61 10.11 8.83
N PHE A 81 -15.92 10.02 7.70
CA PHE A 81 -16.52 10.02 6.35
C PHE A 81 -17.12 8.65 6.06
N ASP A 82 -16.40 7.58 6.34
CA ASP A 82 -16.84 6.19 6.11
C ASP A 82 -18.17 5.87 6.80
N LYS A 83 -18.42 6.45 7.98
CA LYS A 83 -19.72 6.29 8.67
C LYS A 83 -20.92 6.84 7.90
N LYS A 84 -20.70 7.82 7.02
CA LYS A 84 -21.76 8.50 6.27
C LYS A 84 -22.05 7.84 4.93
N VAL A 85 -21.12 7.06 4.39
CA VAL A 85 -21.21 6.42 3.08
C VAL A 85 -21.74 4.99 3.23
N PHE A 86 -22.81 4.65 2.50
CA PHE A 86 -23.47 3.35 2.59
C PHE A 86 -22.53 2.17 2.37
N ARG A 87 -21.60 2.29 1.37
CA ARG A 87 -20.63 1.26 1.00
C ARG A 87 -19.56 1.01 2.09
N THR A 88 -19.21 2.03 2.87
CA THR A 88 -18.06 1.98 3.81
C THR A 88 -18.46 2.00 5.28
N LYS A 89 -19.71 2.30 5.64
CA LYS A 89 -20.17 2.37 7.03
C LYS A 89 -19.96 1.10 7.86
N ASN A 90 -19.89 -0.05 7.19
CA ASN A 90 -19.70 -1.35 7.84
C ASN A 90 -18.22 -1.73 8.05
N ARG A 91 -17.25 -0.92 7.58
CA ARG A 91 -15.82 -1.16 7.83
C ARG A 91 -15.54 -1.31 9.32
N PRO A 92 -14.60 -2.18 9.73
CA PRO A 92 -14.39 -2.53 11.15
C PRO A 92 -14.13 -1.32 12.06
N ILE A 93 -13.37 -0.31 11.60
CA ILE A 93 -13.09 0.90 12.38
C ILE A 93 -14.27 1.89 12.34
N ALA A 94 -14.89 2.08 11.18
CA ALA A 94 -16.04 2.97 11.03
C ALA A 94 -17.25 2.50 11.85
N SER A 95 -17.53 1.19 11.85
CA SER A 95 -18.61 0.57 12.61
C SER A 95 -18.32 0.45 14.12
N GLY A 96 -17.08 0.68 14.56
CA GLY A 96 -16.67 0.54 15.96
C GLY A 96 -16.37 -0.90 16.41
N LYS A 97 -16.36 -1.89 15.49
CA LYS A 97 -15.99 -3.29 15.79
C LYS A 97 -14.52 -3.41 16.21
N ILE A 98 -13.66 -2.53 15.70
CA ILE A 98 -12.24 -2.40 16.08
C ILE A 98 -12.04 -0.95 16.56
N SER A 99 -11.41 -0.80 17.75
CA SER A 99 -11.06 0.52 18.27
C SER A 99 -9.89 1.13 17.47
N VAL A 100 -9.80 2.45 17.45
CA VAL A 100 -8.69 3.18 16.81
C VAL A 100 -7.34 2.76 17.40
N SER A 101 -7.26 2.60 18.73
CA SER A 101 -6.02 2.18 19.41
C SER A 101 -5.57 0.78 18.97
N LEU A 102 -6.51 -0.17 18.84
CA LEU A 102 -6.18 -1.51 18.34
C LEU A 102 -5.79 -1.47 16.85
N GLY A 103 -6.45 -0.63 16.06
CA GLY A 103 -6.07 -0.40 14.66
C GLY A 103 -4.65 0.16 14.54
N LEU A 104 -4.28 1.16 15.34
CA LEU A 104 -2.91 1.70 15.39
C LEU A 104 -1.89 0.64 15.81
N PHE A 105 -2.22 -0.18 16.81
CA PHE A 105 -1.34 -1.29 17.23
C PHE A 105 -1.10 -2.26 16.07
N TYR A 106 -2.13 -2.68 15.34
CA TYR A 106 -1.98 -3.55 14.17
C TYR A 106 -1.15 -2.89 13.06
N ALA A 107 -1.41 -1.62 12.74
CA ALA A 107 -0.65 -0.88 11.73
C ALA A 107 0.84 -0.78 12.11
N SER A 108 1.15 -0.45 13.37
CA SER A 108 2.53 -0.36 13.87
C SER A 108 3.24 -1.72 13.82
N THR A 109 2.55 -2.81 14.18
CA THR A 109 3.11 -4.17 14.09
C THR A 109 3.42 -4.54 12.64
N LEU A 110 2.52 -4.25 11.70
CA LEU A 110 2.74 -4.50 10.27
C LEU A 110 3.90 -3.67 9.71
N CYS A 111 4.02 -2.40 10.10
CA CYS A 111 5.15 -1.54 9.73
C CYS A 111 6.47 -2.07 10.30
N LEU A 112 6.49 -2.56 11.54
CA LEU A 112 7.68 -3.18 12.14
C LEU A 112 8.09 -4.44 11.37
N LEU A 113 7.15 -5.32 11.05
CA LEU A 113 7.43 -6.51 10.23
C LEU A 113 7.94 -6.13 8.84
N ALA A 114 7.36 -5.10 8.21
CA ALA A 114 7.84 -4.58 6.92
C ALA A 114 9.26 -4.01 7.04
N PHE A 115 9.59 -3.36 8.15
CA PHE A 115 10.96 -2.88 8.42
C PHE A 115 11.95 -4.04 8.56
N LEU A 116 11.57 -5.16 9.21
CA LEU A 116 12.41 -6.37 9.28
C LEU A 116 12.64 -6.99 7.89
N VAL A 117 11.69 -6.87 6.97
CA VAL A 117 11.91 -7.24 5.57
C VAL A 117 12.87 -6.26 4.90
N LEU A 118 12.70 -4.96 5.13
CA LEU A 118 13.49 -3.89 4.50
C LEU A 118 14.98 -3.95 4.86
N ILE A 119 15.36 -4.33 6.06
CA ILE A 119 16.77 -4.40 6.48
C ILE A 119 17.58 -5.48 5.75
N ASN A 120 16.95 -6.34 4.94
CA ASN A 120 17.65 -7.31 4.07
C ASN A 120 18.13 -6.69 2.74
N PHE A 121 17.79 -5.43 2.48
CA PHE A 121 18.26 -4.71 1.30
C PHE A 121 19.54 -3.90 1.60
N ASN A 122 20.17 -3.37 0.55
CA ASN A 122 21.32 -2.49 0.70
C ASN A 122 20.91 -1.15 1.37
N TYR A 123 21.89 -0.49 1.98
CA TYR A 123 21.68 0.74 2.75
C TYR A 123 21.02 1.88 1.95
N PHE A 124 21.38 2.01 0.67
CA PHE A 124 20.78 3.04 -0.20
C PHE A 124 19.28 2.79 -0.41
N THR A 125 18.89 1.55 -0.68
CA THR A 125 17.47 1.16 -0.81
C THR A 125 16.69 1.40 0.48
N ILE A 126 17.31 1.12 1.66
CA ILE A 126 16.67 1.41 2.95
C ILE A 126 16.37 2.90 3.10
N ILE A 127 17.33 3.79 2.79
CA ILE A 127 17.12 5.23 2.86
C ILE A 127 16.00 5.67 1.91
N ILE A 128 16.04 5.22 0.65
CA ILE A 128 15.03 5.56 -0.35
C ILE A 128 13.64 5.05 0.07
N ALA A 129 13.55 3.84 0.64
CA ALA A 129 12.30 3.31 1.14
C ALA A 129 11.75 4.14 2.32
N LEU A 130 12.59 4.53 3.27
CA LEU A 130 12.17 5.39 4.38
C LEU A 130 11.74 6.78 3.89
N ALA A 131 12.41 7.33 2.87
CA ALA A 131 12.02 8.60 2.24
C ALA A 131 10.64 8.53 1.54
N SER A 132 10.15 7.34 1.17
CA SER A 132 8.81 7.16 0.60
C SER A 132 7.67 7.22 1.64
N MET A 133 7.97 7.06 2.93
CA MET A 133 6.95 6.99 3.99
C MET A 133 6.05 8.23 4.07
N PRO A 134 6.57 9.48 4.00
CA PRO A 134 5.71 10.67 3.96
C PRO A 134 4.70 10.64 2.81
N LEU A 135 5.09 10.17 1.61
CA LEU A 135 4.19 10.03 0.47
C LEU A 135 3.10 9.00 0.76
N ALA A 136 3.47 7.84 1.31
CA ALA A 136 2.54 6.76 1.62
C ALA A 136 1.48 7.16 2.66
N PHE A 137 1.84 8.00 3.63
CA PHE A 137 0.89 8.43 4.68
C PHE A 137 0.10 9.68 4.30
N THR A 138 0.58 10.50 3.37
CA THR A 138 -0.11 11.74 2.98
C THR A 138 -1.04 11.56 1.79
N TYR A 139 -0.78 10.57 0.88
CA TYR A 139 -1.60 10.42 -0.32
C TYR A 139 -3.12 10.23 -0.03
N PRO A 140 -3.58 9.53 1.05
CA PRO A 140 -5.02 9.40 1.30
C PRO A 140 -5.70 10.75 1.58
N LEU A 141 -4.93 11.72 2.04
CA LEU A 141 -5.45 13.06 2.34
C LEU A 141 -5.60 13.93 1.09
N MET A 142 -4.97 13.54 -0.04
CA MET A 142 -4.91 14.36 -1.25
C MET A 142 -6.30 14.65 -1.83
N LYS A 143 -7.26 13.74 -1.74
CA LYS A 143 -8.66 13.97 -2.13
C LYS A 143 -9.32 15.16 -1.44
N ARG A 144 -8.76 15.64 -0.31
CA ARG A 144 -9.27 16.81 0.44
C ARG A 144 -8.68 18.12 -0.06
N PHE A 145 -7.52 18.07 -0.71
CA PHE A 145 -6.74 19.27 -1.06
C PHE A 145 -6.66 19.51 -2.56
N THR A 146 -6.65 18.46 -3.40
CA THR A 146 -6.42 18.58 -4.85
C THR A 146 -7.44 17.80 -5.65
N TYR A 147 -7.66 18.25 -6.90
CA TYR A 147 -8.45 17.56 -7.92
C TYR A 147 -7.64 16.49 -8.71
N TRP A 148 -6.36 16.26 -8.31
CA TRP A 148 -5.46 15.32 -8.95
C TRP A 148 -4.98 14.22 -7.98
N PRO A 149 -5.89 13.59 -7.17
CA PRO A 149 -5.49 12.55 -6.24
C PRO A 149 -4.90 11.33 -6.95
N GLN A 150 -5.32 11.06 -8.20
CA GLN A 150 -4.83 9.97 -9.06
C GLN A 150 -3.34 10.14 -9.39
N LEU A 151 -2.86 11.37 -9.60
CA LEU A 151 -1.45 11.65 -9.82
C LEU A 151 -0.62 11.30 -8.58
N PHE A 152 -1.09 11.72 -7.39
CA PHE A 152 -0.42 11.40 -6.13
C PHE A 152 -0.43 9.90 -5.83
N LEU A 153 -1.50 9.20 -6.20
CA LEU A 153 -1.54 7.74 -6.14
C LEU A 153 -0.47 7.14 -7.05
N GLY A 154 -0.38 7.62 -8.30
CA GLY A 154 0.62 7.19 -9.28
C GLY A 154 2.05 7.37 -8.77
N VAL A 155 2.38 8.54 -8.22
CA VAL A 155 3.67 8.82 -7.60
C VAL A 155 3.95 7.87 -6.45
N THR A 156 2.98 7.67 -5.54
CA THR A 156 3.17 6.87 -4.32
C THR A 156 3.30 5.38 -4.62
N PHE A 157 2.41 4.81 -5.43
CA PHE A 157 2.36 3.37 -5.69
C PHE A 157 3.50 2.89 -6.58
N ASN A 158 3.88 3.69 -7.58
CA ASN A 158 4.96 3.30 -8.48
C ASN A 158 6.35 3.60 -7.93
N TYR A 159 6.47 4.24 -6.76
CA TYR A 159 7.76 4.45 -6.09
C TYR A 159 8.52 3.13 -5.87
N GLY A 160 7.79 2.02 -5.77
CA GLY A 160 8.33 0.67 -5.72
C GLY A 160 9.26 0.33 -6.89
N LEU A 161 9.08 0.95 -8.07
CA LEU A 161 9.97 0.76 -9.21
C LEU A 161 11.40 1.27 -8.92
N ILE A 162 11.51 2.43 -8.26
CA ILE A 162 12.78 2.96 -7.80
C ILE A 162 13.42 2.03 -6.76
N LEU A 163 12.61 1.50 -5.82
CA LEU A 163 13.09 0.54 -4.82
C LEU A 163 13.60 -0.76 -5.45
N GLY A 164 12.87 -1.29 -6.44
CA GLY A 164 13.27 -2.48 -7.18
C GLY A 164 14.61 -2.28 -7.90
N TRP A 165 14.79 -1.14 -8.57
CA TRP A 165 16.04 -0.78 -9.22
C TRP A 165 17.19 -0.65 -8.22
N THR A 166 16.99 0.13 -7.15
CA THR A 166 18.05 0.43 -6.17
C THR A 166 18.45 -0.77 -5.33
N SER A 167 17.61 -1.81 -5.27
CA SER A 167 17.95 -3.06 -4.57
C SER A 167 19.16 -3.77 -5.17
N ILE A 168 19.40 -3.57 -6.47
CA ILE A 168 20.53 -4.14 -7.22
C ILE A 168 21.59 -3.07 -7.50
N ASN A 169 21.16 -1.91 -8.01
CA ASN A 169 22.06 -0.80 -8.37
C ASN A 169 21.87 0.32 -7.34
N PRO A 170 22.79 0.52 -6.38
CA PRO A 170 22.63 1.52 -5.31
C PRO A 170 22.86 2.96 -5.82
N GLU A 171 22.29 3.28 -6.97
CA GLU A 171 22.30 4.58 -7.65
C GLU A 171 21.01 4.78 -8.44
N ILE A 172 20.66 6.03 -8.69
CA ILE A 172 19.51 6.37 -9.54
C ILE A 172 20.07 7.03 -10.83
N ASN A 173 19.81 6.40 -11.96
CA ASN A 173 20.11 6.95 -13.28
C ASN A 173 18.83 7.25 -14.07
N LEU A 174 18.95 7.57 -15.34
CA LEU A 174 17.81 7.97 -16.18
C LEU A 174 16.84 6.81 -16.46
N ILE A 175 17.30 5.56 -16.47
CA ILE A 175 16.49 4.38 -16.82
C ILE A 175 15.31 4.20 -15.85
N PRO A 176 15.52 4.03 -14.53
CA PRO A 176 14.40 3.88 -13.58
C PRO A 176 13.49 5.11 -13.55
N LEU A 177 14.00 6.31 -13.81
CA LEU A 177 13.19 7.53 -13.82
C LEU A 177 12.21 7.56 -14.99
N ILE A 178 12.64 7.15 -16.20
CA ILE A 178 11.75 7.06 -17.37
C ILE A 178 10.66 6.01 -17.13
N PHE A 179 11.03 4.83 -16.64
CA PHE A 179 10.05 3.78 -16.30
C PHE A 179 9.06 4.25 -15.23
N TYR A 180 9.55 4.93 -14.20
CA TYR A 180 8.73 5.48 -13.14
C TYR A 180 7.71 6.51 -13.67
N CYS A 181 8.14 7.43 -14.52
CA CYS A 181 7.24 8.38 -15.19
C CYS A 181 6.16 7.65 -16.00
N GLY A 182 6.55 6.65 -16.81
CA GLY A 182 5.60 5.85 -17.57
C GLY A 182 4.57 5.14 -16.70
N ALA A 183 5.02 4.55 -15.59
CA ALA A 183 4.15 3.87 -14.62
C ALA A 183 3.18 4.85 -13.91
N ILE A 184 3.61 6.09 -13.64
CA ILE A 184 2.73 7.14 -13.11
C ILE A 184 1.61 7.46 -14.10
N PHE A 185 1.92 7.66 -15.38
CA PHE A 185 0.91 7.93 -16.40
C PHE A 185 -0.05 6.75 -16.59
N TRP A 186 0.45 5.52 -16.53
CA TRP A 186 -0.40 4.33 -16.58
C TRP A 186 -1.37 4.29 -15.40
N THR A 187 -0.87 4.57 -14.18
CA THR A 187 -1.72 4.66 -12.98
C THR A 187 -2.75 5.77 -13.08
N LEU A 188 -2.35 6.94 -13.57
CA LEU A 188 -3.26 8.07 -13.79
C LEU A 188 -4.42 7.67 -14.71
N GLY A 189 -4.13 6.92 -15.79
CA GLY A 189 -5.16 6.44 -16.72
C GLY A 189 -6.16 5.51 -16.05
N TYR A 190 -5.72 4.42 -15.42
CA TYR A 190 -6.65 3.44 -14.86
C TYR A 190 -7.39 3.99 -13.63
N ASP A 191 -6.73 4.78 -12.77
CA ASP A 191 -7.36 5.29 -11.56
C ASP A 191 -8.39 6.39 -11.85
N THR A 192 -8.17 7.17 -12.92
CA THR A 192 -9.20 8.10 -13.44
C THR A 192 -10.44 7.33 -13.87
N ILE A 193 -10.30 6.22 -14.59
CA ILE A 193 -11.44 5.36 -14.98
C ILE A 193 -12.17 4.82 -13.74
N TYR A 194 -11.42 4.35 -12.74
CA TYR A 194 -12.01 3.91 -11.47
C TYR A 194 -12.70 5.04 -10.70
N GLY A 195 -12.16 6.26 -10.76
CA GLY A 195 -12.72 7.44 -10.10
C GLY A 195 -14.16 7.75 -10.56
N PHE A 196 -14.52 7.44 -11.82
CA PHE A 196 -15.89 7.62 -12.31
C PHE A 196 -16.94 6.82 -11.52
N GLN A 197 -16.57 5.73 -10.86
CA GLN A 197 -17.49 4.94 -10.03
C GLN A 197 -17.83 5.65 -8.71
N ASP A 198 -16.94 6.49 -8.22
CA ASP A 198 -17.03 7.12 -6.89
C ASP A 198 -17.49 8.59 -6.95
N ILE A 199 -17.59 9.21 -8.13
CA ILE A 199 -17.92 10.65 -8.31
C ILE A 199 -19.17 11.05 -7.52
N LYS A 200 -20.26 10.28 -7.65
CA LYS A 200 -21.53 10.61 -6.98
C LYS A 200 -21.43 10.59 -5.44
N ASP A 201 -20.68 9.63 -4.90
CA ASP A 201 -20.47 9.51 -3.46
C ASP A 201 -19.50 10.60 -2.96
N ASP A 202 -18.45 10.89 -3.73
CA ASP A 202 -17.46 11.91 -3.41
C ASP A 202 -18.07 13.33 -3.45
N GLU A 203 -18.95 13.65 -4.40
CA GLU A 203 -19.68 14.93 -4.45
C GLU A 203 -20.57 15.15 -3.23
N ILE A 204 -21.31 14.12 -2.79
CA ILE A 204 -22.20 14.20 -1.61
C ILE A 204 -21.43 14.55 -0.33
N ILE A 205 -20.19 14.10 -0.20
CA ILE A 205 -19.34 14.32 0.98
C ILE A 205 -18.36 15.46 0.82
N GLY A 206 -18.35 16.14 -0.33
CA GLY A 206 -17.51 17.31 -0.61
C GLY A 206 -16.03 16.97 -0.78
N LEU A 207 -15.72 15.77 -1.28
CA LEU A 207 -14.37 15.38 -1.68
C LEU A 207 -14.08 15.81 -3.12
N LYS A 208 -12.82 16.11 -3.39
CA LYS A 208 -12.33 16.45 -4.73
C LYS A 208 -11.87 15.15 -5.41
N SER A 209 -12.53 14.78 -6.50
CA SER A 209 -12.19 13.59 -7.29
C SER A 209 -12.27 13.89 -8.79
#